data_c5ddf48f869da489c0b8ca175b3706a8
#
_entry.id   c5ddf48f869da489c0b8ca175b3706a8
#
_cell.length_a   1.000
_cell.length_b   1.000
_cell.length_c   1.000
_cell.angle_alpha   90.00
_cell.angle_beta   90.00
_cell.angle_gamma   90.00
#
_symmetry.space_group_name_H-M   'P 1'
#
loop_
_entity.id
_entity.type
_entity.pdbx_description
1 polymer ?
#
loop_
_entity_poly.entity_id
_entity_poly.type
_entity_poly.pdbx_seq_one_letter_code
_entity_poly.pdbx_strand_id
1 'polypeptide(L)'
;MYDVAIIGAGVIGSAIARELSRYQANVCVIEREEDVCDGTSKANSAIIHAGFDAAPGSLKAKLNVRGNEMMDALSKDLDIPFKRNGSLVVCTKDQDRSGLDALLEKGEKNGVPGLRILEREELLQMEPNLSDDVTCGLYAP
;
A
#
# COMPACT_ATOMS: atom_id res chain seq x y z
N MET A 1 -9.49 16.86 31.92
CA MET A 1 -8.16 16.20 31.79
C MET A 1 -8.28 15.24 30.63
N TYR A 2 -7.31 15.15 29.75
CA TYR A 2 -7.30 14.15 28.67
C TYR A 2 -6.61 12.87 29.15
N ASP A 3 -7.13 11.74 28.72
CA ASP A 3 -6.57 10.42 29.00
C ASP A 3 -5.46 10.06 27.99
N VAL A 4 -5.62 10.52 26.74
CA VAL A 4 -4.67 10.29 25.65
C VAL A 4 -4.48 11.59 24.84
N ALA A 5 -3.21 11.91 24.53
CA ALA A 5 -2.85 12.96 23.59
C ALA A 5 -2.13 12.32 22.38
N ILE A 6 -2.65 12.55 21.18
CA ILE A 6 -2.06 12.11 19.92
C ILE A 6 -1.33 13.30 19.32
N ILE A 7 -0.05 13.13 19.02
CA ILE A 7 0.78 14.18 18.40
C ILE A 7 0.82 13.95 16.89
N GLY A 8 0.26 14.91 16.17
CA GLY A 8 0.14 14.91 14.71
C GLY A 8 -1.19 14.37 14.21
N ALA A 9 -1.83 15.12 13.31
CA ALA A 9 -3.10 14.79 12.67
C ALA A 9 -2.93 14.35 11.21
N GLY A 10 -1.80 13.71 10.88
CA GLY A 10 -1.62 12.98 9.63
C GLY A 10 -2.43 11.67 9.63
N VAL A 11 -2.34 10.89 8.55
CA VAL A 11 -3.11 9.64 8.40
C VAL A 11 -2.94 8.68 9.59
N ILE A 12 -1.74 8.59 10.18
CA ILE A 12 -1.47 7.70 11.32
C ILE A 12 -2.18 8.21 12.57
N GLY A 13 -2.02 9.49 12.92
CA GLY A 13 -2.67 10.07 14.11
C GLY A 13 -4.18 10.04 13.98
N SER A 14 -4.73 10.33 12.82
CA SER A 14 -6.16 10.27 12.55
C SER A 14 -6.70 8.84 12.66
N ALA A 15 -5.96 7.84 12.16
CA ALA A 15 -6.34 6.43 12.30
C ALA A 15 -6.32 5.98 13.77
N ILE A 16 -5.33 6.41 14.55
CA ILE A 16 -5.27 6.13 15.99
C ILE A 16 -6.45 6.80 16.71
N ALA A 17 -6.76 8.06 16.39
CA ALA A 17 -7.89 8.77 16.98
C ALA A 17 -9.21 8.05 16.68
N ARG A 18 -9.38 7.59 15.42
CA ARG A 18 -10.56 6.79 15.02
C ARG A 18 -10.68 5.50 15.85
N GLU A 19 -9.60 4.76 16.02
CA GLU A 19 -9.66 3.52 16.82
C GLU A 19 -9.95 3.84 18.32
N LEU A 20 -9.35 4.87 18.87
CA LEU A 20 -9.58 5.28 20.26
C LEU A 20 -11.00 5.82 20.49
N SER A 21 -11.67 6.36 19.46
CA SER A 21 -13.06 6.82 19.58
C SER A 21 -14.07 5.71 19.91
N ARG A 22 -13.67 4.45 19.80
CA ARG A 22 -14.47 3.28 20.19
C ARG A 22 -14.49 3.04 21.70
N TYR A 23 -13.66 3.76 22.44
CA TYR A 23 -13.49 3.60 23.88
C TYR A 23 -14.00 4.85 24.62
N GLN A 24 -14.39 4.68 25.88
CA GLN A 24 -14.77 5.79 26.76
C GLN A 24 -13.50 6.46 27.30
N ALA A 25 -12.86 7.27 26.47
CA ALA A 25 -11.63 7.99 26.79
C ALA A 25 -11.70 9.41 26.24
N ASN A 26 -11.18 10.38 27.01
CA ASN A 26 -11.02 11.76 26.56
C ASN A 26 -9.72 11.87 25.73
N VAL A 27 -9.87 11.86 24.42
CA VAL A 27 -8.73 11.91 23.48
C VAL A 27 -8.62 13.32 22.91
N CYS A 28 -7.39 13.85 22.83
CA CYS A 28 -7.09 15.03 22.04
C CYS A 28 -6.04 14.73 20.97
N VAL A 29 -6.16 15.43 19.85
CA VAL A 29 -5.18 15.41 18.77
C VAL A 29 -4.53 16.78 18.71
N ILE A 30 -3.21 16.83 18.71
CA ILE A 30 -2.43 18.07 18.67
C ILE A 30 -1.72 18.09 17.32
N GLU A 31 -2.05 19.07 16.49
CA GLU A 31 -1.41 19.28 15.18
C GLU A 31 -0.62 20.60 15.23
N ARG A 32 0.52 20.61 14.57
CA ARG A 32 1.39 21.76 14.46
C ARG A 32 0.95 22.74 13.36
N GLU A 33 0.43 22.18 12.28
CA GLU A 33 0.00 22.94 11.11
C GLU A 33 -1.44 23.48 11.30
N GLU A 34 -1.88 24.34 10.41
CA GLU A 34 -3.20 24.97 10.48
C GLU A 34 -4.34 24.00 10.14
N ASP A 35 -4.02 22.89 9.43
CA ASP A 35 -4.99 21.89 9.03
C ASP A 35 -4.44 20.47 9.21
N VAL A 36 -5.33 19.49 9.21
CA VAL A 36 -4.99 18.07 9.29
C VAL A 36 -4.33 17.60 7.99
N CYS A 37 -3.47 16.60 8.09
CA CYS A 37 -2.82 15.97 6.93
C CYS A 37 -1.90 16.89 6.09
N ASP A 38 -1.52 18.05 6.57
CA ASP A 38 -0.75 19.05 5.79
C ASP A 38 0.75 18.74 5.66
N GLY A 39 1.15 17.50 5.87
CA GLY A 39 2.50 16.99 5.68
C GLY A 39 2.55 15.87 4.63
N THR A 40 3.28 14.81 4.95
CA THR A 40 3.45 13.63 4.08
C THR A 40 2.13 12.99 3.66
N SER A 41 1.08 13.06 4.50
CA SER A 41 -0.23 12.49 4.18
C SER A 41 -0.94 13.21 3.02
N LYS A 42 -0.61 14.47 2.74
CA LYS A 42 -1.10 15.23 1.60
C LYS A 42 -0.23 15.04 0.35
N ALA A 43 1.07 14.83 0.56
CA ALA A 43 2.08 14.76 -0.50
C ALA A 43 2.58 13.33 -0.70
N ASN A 44 1.73 12.47 -1.25
CA ASN A 44 2.06 11.08 -1.60
C ASN A 44 1.29 10.65 -2.86
N SER A 45 1.58 9.44 -3.35
CA SER A 45 0.96 8.90 -4.57
C SER A 45 -0.39 8.20 -4.35
N ALA A 46 -0.88 8.13 -3.12
CA ALA A 46 -2.12 7.46 -2.73
C ALA A 46 -2.20 5.98 -3.19
N ILE A 47 -1.07 5.29 -3.21
CA ILE A 47 -0.98 3.88 -3.60
C ILE A 47 -1.03 3.00 -2.36
N ILE A 48 -1.94 2.04 -2.34
CA ILE A 48 -1.98 0.99 -1.33
C ILE A 48 -1.07 -0.16 -1.80
N HIS A 49 0.08 -0.30 -1.14
CA HIS A 49 1.06 -1.30 -1.52
C HIS A 49 0.59 -2.73 -1.22
N ALA A 50 0.88 -3.67 -2.13
CA ALA A 50 0.53 -5.08 -1.94
C ALA A 50 1.39 -5.77 -0.86
N GLY A 51 2.64 -5.35 -0.66
CA GLY A 51 3.53 -5.87 0.38
C GLY A 51 4.64 -6.80 -0.11
N PHE A 52 4.82 -6.97 -1.42
CA PHE A 52 5.84 -7.85 -1.99
C PHE A 52 7.29 -7.32 -1.81
N ASP A 53 7.46 -6.02 -1.61
CA ASP A 53 8.78 -5.39 -1.54
C ASP A 53 9.46 -5.46 -0.15
N ALA A 54 8.68 -5.58 0.91
CA ALA A 54 9.21 -5.55 2.28
C ALA A 54 10.00 -6.83 2.63
N ALA A 55 11.02 -6.68 3.48
CA ALA A 55 11.82 -7.83 3.95
C ALA A 55 10.93 -8.85 4.67
N PRO A 56 10.95 -10.14 4.29
CA PRO A 56 10.14 -11.17 4.92
C PRO A 56 10.36 -11.25 6.43
N GLY A 57 9.27 -11.45 7.17
CA GLY A 57 9.28 -11.52 8.63
C GLY A 57 9.32 -10.16 9.33
N SER A 58 9.56 -9.07 8.63
CA SER A 58 9.55 -7.72 9.20
C SER A 58 8.14 -7.26 9.56
N LEU A 59 8.05 -6.32 10.52
CA LEU A 59 6.78 -5.67 10.85
C LEU A 59 6.20 -4.91 9.65
N LYS A 60 7.06 -4.31 8.82
CA LYS A 60 6.66 -3.65 7.57
C LYS A 60 5.93 -4.61 6.64
N ALA A 61 6.47 -5.82 6.42
CA ALA A 61 5.83 -6.83 5.57
C ALA A 61 4.44 -7.21 6.09
N LYS A 62 4.35 -7.56 7.38
CA LYS A 62 3.10 -7.94 8.03
C LYS A 62 2.04 -6.84 7.95
N LEU A 63 2.43 -5.60 8.24
CA LEU A 63 1.50 -4.47 8.26
C LEU A 63 1.10 -4.02 6.84
N ASN A 64 1.98 -4.15 5.84
CA ASN A 64 1.62 -3.87 4.45
C ASN A 64 0.50 -4.80 3.96
N VAL A 65 0.69 -6.12 4.10
CA VAL A 65 -0.31 -7.10 3.67
C VAL A 65 -1.63 -6.89 4.41
N ARG A 66 -1.57 -6.77 5.74
CA ARG A 66 -2.76 -6.53 6.55
C ARG A 66 -3.46 -5.20 6.21
N GLY A 67 -2.70 -4.13 5.99
CA GLY A 67 -3.24 -2.83 5.60
C GLY A 67 -3.95 -2.88 4.25
N ASN A 68 -3.37 -3.60 3.29
CA ASN A 68 -3.99 -3.83 1.99
C ASN A 68 -5.34 -4.56 2.12
N GLU A 69 -5.38 -5.65 2.89
CA GLU A 69 -6.62 -6.41 3.15
C GLU A 69 -7.72 -5.57 3.81
N MET A 70 -7.33 -4.63 4.68
CA MET A 70 -8.29 -3.78 5.39
C MET A 70 -8.94 -2.72 4.50
N MET A 71 -8.34 -2.38 3.35
CA MET A 71 -8.78 -1.23 2.54
C MET A 71 -10.19 -1.37 1.98
N ASP A 72 -10.66 -2.57 1.65
CA ASP A 72 -12.02 -2.76 1.14
C ASP A 72 -13.10 -2.38 2.17
N ALA A 73 -12.84 -2.66 3.44
CA ALA A 73 -13.75 -2.28 4.53
C ALA A 73 -13.58 -0.79 4.88
N LEU A 74 -12.32 -0.34 5.02
CA LEU A 74 -12.02 1.04 5.37
C LEU A 74 -12.52 2.05 4.33
N SER A 75 -12.39 1.73 3.05
CA SER A 75 -12.86 2.60 1.97
C SER A 75 -14.37 2.82 2.03
N LYS A 76 -15.13 1.79 2.37
CA LYS A 76 -16.58 1.88 2.57
C LYS A 76 -16.94 2.65 3.84
N ASP A 77 -16.28 2.31 4.95
CA ASP A 77 -16.53 2.95 6.26
C ASP A 77 -16.24 4.46 6.26
N LEU A 78 -15.26 4.88 5.48
CA LEU A 78 -14.76 6.26 5.44
C LEU A 78 -15.14 7.01 4.16
N ASP A 79 -15.92 6.38 3.27
CA ASP A 79 -16.30 6.92 1.96
C ASP A 79 -15.09 7.39 1.12
N ILE A 80 -14.03 6.57 1.14
CA ILE A 80 -12.80 6.85 0.38
C ILE A 80 -12.92 6.22 -1.01
N PRO A 81 -12.74 7.00 -2.09
CA PRO A 81 -12.63 6.44 -3.44
C PRO A 81 -11.45 5.47 -3.50
N PHE A 82 -11.74 4.20 -3.71
CA PHE A 82 -10.73 3.14 -3.76
C PHE A 82 -11.02 2.17 -4.89
N LYS A 83 -9.98 1.79 -5.63
CA LYS A 83 -10.08 0.84 -6.73
C LYS A 83 -8.88 -0.11 -6.72
N ARG A 84 -9.16 -1.41 -6.77
CA ARG A 84 -8.12 -2.44 -6.96
C ARG A 84 -7.75 -2.53 -8.43
N ASN A 85 -6.77 -1.73 -8.83
CA ASN A 85 -6.24 -1.74 -10.20
C ASN A 85 -5.16 -2.82 -10.37
N GLY A 86 -4.58 -3.28 -9.26
CA GLY A 86 -3.33 -4.00 -9.24
C GLY A 86 -2.13 -3.09 -9.52
N SER A 87 -0.95 -3.67 -9.49
CA SER A 87 0.30 -3.00 -9.85
C SER A 87 1.18 -3.92 -10.69
N LEU A 88 1.99 -3.29 -11.54
CA LEU A 88 2.96 -3.97 -12.40
C LEU A 88 4.36 -3.47 -12.09
N VAL A 89 5.29 -4.39 -11.84
CA VAL A 89 6.72 -4.12 -11.87
C VAL A 89 7.26 -4.75 -13.15
N VAL A 90 7.65 -3.92 -14.10
CA VAL A 90 8.05 -4.39 -15.43
C VAL A 90 9.55 -4.60 -15.54
N CYS A 91 9.94 -5.55 -16.38
CA CYS A 91 11.32 -5.83 -16.78
C CYS A 91 11.49 -5.44 -18.25
N THR A 92 12.55 -4.70 -18.56
CA THR A 92 12.91 -4.31 -19.92
C THR A 92 13.98 -5.21 -20.49
N LYS A 93 14.22 -5.15 -21.82
CA LYS A 93 15.17 -6.01 -22.54
C LYS A 93 16.61 -5.95 -22.05
N ASP A 94 17.00 -4.84 -21.43
CA ASP A 94 18.31 -4.58 -20.85
C ASP A 94 18.44 -5.03 -19.40
N GLN A 95 17.37 -5.55 -18.80
CA GLN A 95 17.33 -6.00 -17.41
C GLN A 95 17.25 -7.51 -17.29
N ASP A 96 17.78 -8.03 -16.19
CA ASP A 96 17.68 -9.44 -15.85
C ASP A 96 16.36 -9.71 -15.09
N ARG A 97 15.63 -10.71 -15.56
CA ARG A 97 14.39 -11.19 -14.94
C ARG A 97 14.53 -11.64 -13.48
N SER A 98 15.75 -12.03 -13.08
CA SER A 98 16.01 -12.51 -11.70
C SER A 98 15.53 -11.54 -10.61
N GLY A 99 15.49 -10.23 -10.92
CA GLY A 99 14.93 -9.23 -10.03
C GLY A 99 13.43 -9.41 -9.77
N LEU A 100 12.65 -9.80 -10.79
CA LEU A 100 11.23 -10.09 -10.65
C LEU A 100 10.98 -11.40 -9.88
N ASP A 101 11.80 -12.43 -10.17
CA ASP A 101 11.71 -13.71 -9.48
C ASP A 101 12.00 -13.55 -7.98
N ALA A 102 13.00 -12.73 -7.63
CA ALA A 102 13.29 -12.40 -6.24
C ALA A 102 12.16 -11.62 -5.55
N LEU A 103 11.48 -10.72 -6.26
CA LEU A 103 10.30 -10.00 -5.74
C LEU A 103 9.10 -10.94 -5.56
N LEU A 104 8.88 -11.85 -6.51
CA LEU A 104 7.84 -12.87 -6.41
C LEU A 104 8.04 -13.74 -5.18
N GLU A 105 9.23 -14.33 -5.02
CA GLU A 105 9.58 -15.16 -3.86
C GLU A 105 9.40 -14.41 -2.52
N LYS A 106 9.84 -13.16 -2.50
CA LYS A 106 9.70 -12.29 -1.32
C LYS A 106 8.23 -12.03 -0.98
N GLY A 107 7.42 -11.72 -1.99
CA GLY A 107 6.00 -11.44 -1.82
C GLY A 107 5.21 -12.68 -1.39
N GLU A 108 5.53 -13.87 -1.91
CA GLU A 108 4.97 -15.14 -1.47
C GLU A 108 5.28 -15.40 0.00
N LYS A 109 6.54 -15.20 0.43
CA LYS A 109 6.95 -15.30 1.84
C LYS A 109 6.23 -14.31 2.74
N ASN A 110 5.85 -13.15 2.21
CA ASN A 110 5.07 -12.13 2.93
C ASN A 110 3.56 -12.44 2.97
N GLY A 111 3.11 -13.44 2.20
CA GLY A 111 1.71 -13.81 2.12
C GLY A 111 0.87 -12.91 1.21
N VAL A 112 1.48 -12.24 0.24
CA VAL A 112 0.75 -11.41 -0.75
C VAL A 112 -0.02 -12.33 -1.69
N PRO A 113 -1.35 -12.26 -1.75
CA PRO A 113 -2.14 -13.14 -2.59
C PRO A 113 -2.05 -12.77 -4.07
N GLY A 114 -2.13 -13.77 -4.95
CA GLY A 114 -2.33 -13.56 -6.38
C GLY A 114 -1.15 -12.97 -7.15
N LEU A 115 0.05 -12.92 -6.54
CA LEU A 115 1.27 -12.53 -7.24
C LEU A 115 1.59 -13.51 -8.36
N ARG A 116 1.96 -13.00 -9.52
CA ARG A 116 2.42 -13.82 -10.64
C ARG A 116 3.27 -13.03 -11.62
N ILE A 117 4.17 -13.73 -12.29
CA ILE A 117 4.89 -13.17 -13.44
C ILE A 117 3.98 -13.27 -14.65
N LEU A 118 3.88 -12.17 -15.39
CA LEU A 118 3.19 -12.05 -16.66
C LEU A 118 4.22 -11.93 -17.77
N GLU A 119 4.03 -12.68 -18.84
CA GLU A 119 4.77 -12.52 -20.07
C GLU A 119 4.20 -11.33 -20.89
N ARG A 120 4.98 -10.86 -21.87
CA ARG A 120 4.64 -9.66 -22.64
C ARG A 120 3.23 -9.65 -23.19
N GLU A 121 2.75 -10.78 -23.71
CA GLU A 121 1.42 -10.85 -24.33
C GLU A 121 0.29 -10.56 -23.32
N GLU A 122 0.39 -11.12 -22.12
CA GLU A 122 -0.59 -10.86 -21.04
C GLU A 122 -0.49 -9.41 -20.53
N LEU A 123 0.74 -8.88 -20.42
CA LEU A 123 0.96 -7.48 -20.03
C LEU A 123 0.29 -6.51 -21.00
N LEU A 124 0.42 -6.73 -22.30
CA LEU A 124 -0.18 -5.87 -23.33
C LEU A 124 -1.70 -5.95 -23.37
N GLN A 125 -2.29 -7.05 -22.91
CA GLN A 125 -3.75 -7.14 -22.75
C GLN A 125 -4.23 -6.29 -21.57
N MET A 126 -3.43 -6.16 -20.52
CA MET A 126 -3.76 -5.37 -19.34
C MET A 126 -3.42 -3.88 -19.52
N GLU A 127 -2.26 -3.61 -20.11
CA GLU A 127 -1.76 -2.24 -20.34
C GLU A 127 -1.18 -2.14 -21.76
N PRO A 128 -2.01 -1.78 -22.75
CA PRO A 128 -1.61 -1.70 -24.16
C PRO A 128 -0.54 -0.65 -24.48
N ASN A 129 -0.36 0.33 -23.58
CA ASN A 129 0.56 1.45 -23.81
C ASN A 129 1.98 1.21 -23.24
N LEU A 130 2.30 -0.03 -22.86
CA LEU A 130 3.65 -0.36 -22.43
C LEU A 130 4.66 -0.23 -23.57
N SER A 131 5.87 0.23 -23.21
CA SER A 131 6.99 0.34 -24.16
C SER A 131 7.29 -1.00 -24.83
N ASP A 132 7.79 -0.94 -26.07
CA ASP A 132 8.27 -2.12 -26.83
C ASP A 132 9.45 -2.82 -26.18
N ASP A 133 10.12 -2.19 -25.24
CA ASP A 133 11.24 -2.76 -24.50
C ASP A 133 10.82 -3.63 -23.32
N VAL A 134 9.57 -3.57 -22.88
CA VAL A 134 9.06 -4.41 -21.79
C VAL A 134 8.93 -5.86 -22.26
N THR A 135 9.51 -6.79 -21.52
CA THR A 135 9.52 -8.23 -21.83
C THR A 135 8.61 -9.05 -20.96
N CYS A 136 8.57 -8.76 -19.68
CA CYS A 136 7.74 -9.43 -18.68
C CYS A 136 7.49 -8.50 -17.48
N GLY A 137 6.68 -8.92 -16.51
CA GLY A 137 6.44 -8.14 -15.31
C GLY A 137 5.84 -8.96 -14.17
N LEU A 138 6.07 -8.50 -12.94
CA LEU A 138 5.38 -9.01 -11.77
C LEU A 138 4.05 -8.25 -11.61
N TYR A 139 2.97 -8.99 -11.60
CA TYR A 139 1.64 -8.47 -11.28
C TYR A 139 1.29 -8.75 -9.81
N ALA A 140 0.83 -7.72 -9.12
CA ALA A 140 0.21 -7.80 -7.80
C ALA A 140 -1.21 -7.24 -7.89
N PRO A 141 -2.26 -8.02 -7.59
CA PRO A 141 -3.66 -7.62 -7.70
C PRO A 141 -4.10 -6.58 -6.64
#